data_42baf533d1d305e3dc9802883af9fc08
#
_entry.id   42baf533d1d305e3dc9802883af9fc08
#
_cell.length_a   1.000
_cell.length_b   1.000
_cell.length_c   1.000
_cell.angle_alpha   90.00
_cell.angle_beta   90.00
_cell.angle_gamma   90.00
#
_symmetry.space_group_name_H-M   'P 1'
#
loop_
_entity.id
_entity.type
_entity.pdbx_description
1 polymer ?
#
loop_
_entity_poly.entity_id
_entity_poly.type
_entity_poly.pdbx_seq_one_letter_code
_entity_poly.pdbx_strand_id
1 'polypeptide(L)'
;TKISGIPAVLLEVVDREDPIEVGETVTYEIAVTNQGSAEDTNIIVVAEMDPEMQYVSDAGPTKGNVNGRRIEFAPLPQLGVGEKKIWLLTVKAAAAGDFRIRVNMDTDQLTRPVMETEATNFYTTPK
;
A
#
# COMPACT_ATOMS: atom_id res chain seq x y z
N THR A 1 -26.54 -26.23 -1.40
CA THR A 1 -25.68 -25.52 -2.32
C THR A 1 -24.26 -25.44 -1.79
N LYS A 2 -23.34 -25.74 -2.63
CA LYS A 2 -21.96 -25.71 -2.23
C LYS A 2 -21.35 -24.37 -2.57
N ILE A 3 -20.69 -23.77 -1.60
CA ILE A 3 -19.94 -22.56 -1.81
C ILE A 3 -18.48 -22.94 -1.90
N SER A 4 -17.88 -22.70 -3.05
CA SER A 4 -16.50 -23.08 -3.30
C SER A 4 -15.49 -22.17 -2.63
N GLY A 5 -15.93 -21.03 -2.13
CA GLY A 5 -15.07 -20.06 -1.49
C GLY A 5 -15.42 -18.66 -1.93
N ILE A 6 -15.28 -17.72 -1.04
CA ILE A 6 -15.60 -16.33 -1.33
C ILE A 6 -14.31 -15.54 -1.22
N PRO A 7 -13.83 -14.93 -2.33
CA PRO A 7 -12.68 -14.05 -2.24
C PRO A 7 -13.05 -12.80 -1.45
N ALA A 8 -12.28 -12.53 -0.43
CA ALA A 8 -12.52 -11.37 0.42
C ALA A 8 -11.18 -10.84 0.90
N VAL A 9 -10.43 -10.29 -0.03
CA VAL A 9 -9.12 -9.76 0.27
C VAL A 9 -9.27 -8.30 0.64
N LEU A 10 -8.84 -7.98 1.85
CA LEU A 10 -8.95 -6.63 2.42
C LEU A 10 -7.64 -5.89 2.22
N LEU A 11 -7.73 -4.66 1.72
CA LEU A 11 -6.59 -3.77 1.57
C LEU A 11 -6.72 -2.65 2.59
N GLU A 12 -5.67 -2.44 3.38
CA GLU A 12 -5.61 -1.35 4.35
C GLU A 12 -4.30 -0.61 4.16
N VAL A 13 -4.36 0.73 4.18
CA VAL A 13 -3.17 1.57 4.08
C VAL A 13 -3.19 2.54 5.25
N VAL A 14 -2.11 2.53 6.03
CA VAL A 14 -2.01 3.35 7.23
C VAL A 14 -0.66 4.03 7.26
N ASP A 15 -0.63 5.33 7.57
CA ASP A 15 0.62 6.02 7.85
C ASP A 15 0.98 5.79 9.32
N ARG A 16 2.24 5.48 9.58
CA ARG A 16 2.71 5.24 10.95
C ARG A 16 2.80 6.51 11.77
N GLU A 17 2.98 7.63 11.08
CA GLU A 17 3.14 8.93 11.72
C GLU A 17 2.37 9.97 10.95
N ASP A 18 1.65 10.85 11.64
CA ASP A 18 0.87 11.93 11.07
C ASP A 18 0.55 12.93 12.18
N PRO A 19 0.91 14.19 12.08
CA PRO A 19 1.57 14.85 10.95
C PRO A 19 3.09 14.61 10.91
N ILE A 20 3.71 14.95 9.77
CA ILE A 20 5.14 14.77 9.53
C ILE A 20 5.75 16.12 9.15
N GLU A 21 6.88 16.44 9.75
CA GLU A 21 7.60 17.66 9.39
C GLU A 21 8.29 17.50 8.05
N VAL A 22 8.26 18.56 7.23
CA VAL A 22 8.96 18.56 5.93
C VAL A 22 10.44 18.27 6.15
N GLY A 23 10.98 17.35 5.37
CA GLY A 23 12.34 16.85 5.51
C GLY A 23 12.42 15.54 6.26
N GLU A 24 11.39 15.18 7.01
CA GLU A 24 11.31 13.89 7.69
C GLU A 24 10.66 12.84 6.80
N THR A 25 10.70 11.60 7.25
CA THR A 25 10.13 10.49 6.50
C THR A 25 8.91 9.93 7.21
N VAL A 26 8.02 9.36 6.41
CA VAL A 26 6.86 8.62 6.91
C VAL A 26 6.84 7.25 6.26
N THR A 27 6.48 6.24 7.03
CA THR A 27 6.35 4.88 6.52
C THR A 27 4.87 4.52 6.46
N TYR A 28 4.44 4.09 5.27
CA TYR A 28 3.08 3.59 5.06
C TYR A 28 3.08 2.08 5.16
N GLU A 29 2.13 1.55 5.90
CA GLU A 29 1.90 0.10 5.97
C GLU A 29 0.76 -0.24 5.03
N ILE A 30 1.07 -1.07 4.05
CA ILE A 30 0.09 -1.56 3.09
C ILE A 30 -0.21 -3.00 3.46
N ALA A 31 -1.35 -3.23 4.08
CA ALA A 31 -1.70 -4.54 4.61
C ALA A 31 -2.75 -5.20 3.73
N VAL A 32 -2.50 -6.43 3.35
CA VAL A 32 -3.41 -7.23 2.54
C VAL A 32 -3.75 -8.49 3.34
N THR A 33 -5.03 -8.69 3.61
CA THR A 33 -5.52 -9.82 4.41
C THR A 33 -6.55 -10.60 3.63
N ASN A 34 -6.38 -11.90 3.56
CA ASN A 34 -7.38 -12.77 2.96
C ASN A 34 -8.38 -13.18 4.03
N GLN A 35 -9.54 -12.52 4.05
CA GLN A 35 -10.62 -12.82 4.99
C GLN A 35 -11.65 -13.77 4.39
N GLY A 36 -11.40 -14.26 3.19
CA GLY A 36 -12.30 -15.16 2.51
C GLY A 36 -12.10 -16.60 2.97
N SER A 37 -12.81 -17.49 2.32
CA SER A 37 -12.76 -18.92 2.62
C SER A 37 -11.97 -19.71 1.58
N ALA A 38 -11.32 -19.03 0.64
CA ALA A 38 -10.50 -19.65 -0.38
C ALA A 38 -9.18 -18.90 -0.52
N GLU A 39 -8.12 -19.64 -0.88
CA GLU A 39 -6.84 -19.04 -1.18
C GLU A 39 -6.93 -18.16 -2.43
N ASP A 40 -6.23 -17.03 -2.43
CA ASP A 40 -6.11 -16.17 -3.60
C ASP A 40 -4.69 -16.24 -4.16
N THR A 41 -4.53 -15.86 -5.43
CA THR A 41 -3.26 -15.95 -6.12
C THR A 41 -2.98 -14.67 -6.91
N ASN A 42 -1.70 -14.46 -7.22
CA ASN A 42 -1.24 -13.29 -7.99
C ASN A 42 -1.73 -11.98 -7.42
N ILE A 43 -1.38 -11.73 -6.18
CA ILE A 43 -1.74 -10.49 -5.50
C ILE A 43 -0.77 -9.40 -5.96
N ILE A 44 -1.29 -8.41 -6.67
CA ILE A 44 -0.51 -7.33 -7.25
C ILE A 44 -0.85 -6.04 -6.52
N VAL A 45 0.17 -5.41 -5.96
CA VAL A 45 0.02 -4.16 -5.22
C VAL A 45 0.84 -3.09 -5.92
N VAL A 46 0.21 -1.96 -6.21
CA VAL A 46 0.86 -0.81 -6.85
C VAL A 46 0.55 0.42 -6.03
N ALA A 47 1.59 1.17 -5.68
CA ALA A 47 1.44 2.41 -4.93
C ALA A 47 1.83 3.60 -5.82
N GLU A 48 1.07 4.69 -5.69
CA GLU A 48 1.40 5.95 -6.35
C GLU A 48 1.51 7.05 -5.32
N MET A 49 2.56 7.85 -5.44
CA MET A 49 2.82 8.97 -4.54
C MET A 49 2.45 10.29 -5.20
N ASP A 50 2.03 11.27 -4.39
CA ASP A 50 1.91 12.64 -4.87
C ASP A 50 3.31 13.21 -5.19
N PRO A 51 3.39 14.23 -6.07
CA PRO A 51 4.69 14.79 -6.49
C PRO A 51 5.53 15.33 -5.33
N GLU A 52 4.88 15.70 -4.23
CA GLU A 52 5.55 16.29 -3.06
C GLU A 52 6.15 15.23 -2.15
N MET A 53 6.06 13.97 -2.52
CA MET A 53 6.67 12.86 -1.80
C MET A 53 7.84 12.33 -2.58
N GLN A 54 8.91 11.98 -1.86
CA GLN A 54 10.10 11.39 -2.47
C GLN A 54 10.28 9.97 -1.96
N TYR A 55 10.47 9.04 -2.87
CA TYR A 55 10.70 7.65 -2.50
C TYR A 55 12.01 7.51 -1.72
N VAL A 56 11.98 6.78 -0.63
CA VAL A 56 13.16 6.45 0.17
C VAL A 56 13.47 4.97 0.10
N SER A 57 12.50 4.14 0.48
CA SER A 57 12.73 2.69 0.52
C SER A 57 11.39 1.95 0.56
N ASP A 58 11.47 0.66 0.33
CA ASP A 58 10.34 -0.23 0.50
C ASP A 58 10.80 -1.55 1.10
N ALA A 59 9.86 -2.27 1.68
CA ALA A 59 10.10 -3.59 2.24
C ALA A 59 8.81 -4.39 2.16
N GLY A 60 8.90 -5.70 2.30
CA GLY A 60 7.72 -6.55 2.31
C GLY A 60 8.00 -7.91 1.72
N PRO A 61 6.93 -8.71 1.52
CA PRO A 61 7.07 -10.07 1.01
C PRO A 61 7.55 -10.12 -0.44
N THR A 62 7.33 -9.05 -1.20
CA THR A 62 7.85 -8.95 -2.57
C THR A 62 8.51 -7.59 -2.76
N LYS A 63 9.43 -7.53 -3.72
CA LYS A 63 10.24 -6.36 -3.94
C LYS A 63 9.50 -5.32 -4.77
N GLY A 64 9.68 -4.03 -4.43
CA GLY A 64 9.13 -2.94 -5.20
C GLY A 64 10.02 -2.53 -6.36
N ASN A 65 9.38 -2.19 -7.46
CA ASN A 65 10.03 -1.64 -8.64
C ASN A 65 9.57 -0.20 -8.80
N VAL A 66 10.49 0.74 -8.62
CA VAL A 66 10.17 2.16 -8.62
C VAL A 66 10.28 2.72 -10.02
N ASN A 67 9.22 3.39 -10.46
CA ASN A 67 9.19 4.05 -11.76
C ASN A 67 8.55 5.42 -11.57
N GLY A 68 9.39 6.42 -11.32
CA GLY A 68 8.93 7.76 -11.00
C GLY A 68 8.20 7.78 -9.66
N ARG A 69 6.93 8.14 -9.68
CA ARG A 69 6.10 8.18 -8.47
C ARG A 69 5.28 6.90 -8.27
N ARG A 70 5.54 5.91 -9.09
CA ARG A 70 4.81 4.65 -9.05
C ARG A 70 5.73 3.54 -8.57
N ILE A 71 5.29 2.78 -7.58
CA ILE A 71 6.01 1.63 -7.07
C ILE A 71 5.16 0.40 -7.34
N GLU A 72 5.67 -0.51 -8.18
CA GLU A 72 4.99 -1.76 -8.50
C GLU A 72 5.68 -2.88 -7.75
N PHE A 73 4.98 -3.44 -6.78
CA PHE A 73 5.53 -4.58 -6.05
C PHE A 73 5.37 -5.84 -6.90
N ALA A 74 6.39 -6.69 -6.89
CA ALA A 74 6.33 -7.94 -7.61
C ALA A 74 5.13 -8.76 -7.11
N PRO A 75 4.47 -9.53 -7.99
CA PRO A 75 3.28 -10.28 -7.57
C PRO A 75 3.59 -11.24 -6.43
N LEU A 76 2.70 -11.28 -5.44
CA LEU A 76 2.74 -12.30 -4.40
C LEU A 76 2.04 -13.54 -4.98
N PRO A 77 2.73 -14.69 -5.07
CA PRO A 77 2.15 -15.83 -5.78
C PRO A 77 0.86 -16.33 -5.18
N GLN A 78 0.73 -16.30 -3.85
CA GLN A 78 -0.46 -16.82 -3.21
C GLN A 78 -0.65 -16.20 -1.83
N LEU A 79 -1.90 -16.13 -1.40
CA LEU A 79 -2.28 -15.63 -0.08
C LEU A 79 -3.32 -16.59 0.49
N GLY A 80 -2.95 -17.33 1.53
CA GLY A 80 -3.81 -18.34 2.14
C GLY A 80 -4.94 -17.73 2.95
N VAL A 81 -5.92 -18.54 3.26
CA VAL A 81 -7.06 -18.13 4.07
C VAL A 81 -6.56 -17.64 5.43
N GLY A 82 -6.99 -16.45 5.83
CA GLY A 82 -6.58 -15.85 7.10
C GLY A 82 -5.19 -15.25 7.09
N GLU A 83 -4.46 -15.36 6.01
CA GLU A 83 -3.10 -14.85 5.91
C GLU A 83 -3.10 -13.35 5.69
N LYS A 84 -2.15 -12.67 6.34
CA LYS A 84 -1.96 -11.22 6.20
C LYS A 84 -0.52 -10.95 5.81
N LYS A 85 -0.33 -10.13 4.80
CA LYS A 85 0.99 -9.69 4.36
C LYS A 85 1.03 -8.17 4.38
N ILE A 86 2.19 -7.63 4.76
CA ILE A 86 2.36 -6.19 4.90
C ILE A 86 3.55 -5.76 4.06
N TRP A 87 3.31 -4.79 3.15
CA TRP A 87 4.36 -4.08 2.44
C TRP A 87 4.57 -2.75 3.13
N LEU A 88 5.81 -2.27 3.16
CA LEU A 88 6.16 -0.99 3.76
C LEU A 88 6.69 -0.07 2.67
N LEU A 89 6.24 1.17 2.66
CA LEU A 89 6.72 2.19 1.74
C LEU A 89 7.12 3.39 2.55
N THR A 90 8.39 3.79 2.46
CA THR A 90 8.90 4.97 3.16
C THR A 90 9.14 6.09 2.17
N VAL A 91 8.57 7.24 2.46
CA VAL A 91 8.72 8.42 1.62
C VAL A 91 9.17 9.60 2.47
N LYS A 92 9.79 10.58 1.82
CA LYS A 92 10.24 11.80 2.45
C LYS A 92 9.30 12.94 2.06
N ALA A 93 8.95 13.76 3.04
CA ALA A 93 8.10 14.93 2.81
C ALA A 93 8.94 16.03 2.18
N ALA A 94 8.59 16.45 0.96
CA ALA A 94 9.35 17.46 0.21
C ALA A 94 8.72 18.83 0.28
N ALA A 95 7.43 18.94 0.66
CA ALA A 95 6.72 20.22 0.71
C ALA A 95 5.60 20.13 1.73
N ALA A 96 5.16 21.26 2.26
CA ALA A 96 4.07 21.31 3.22
C ALA A 96 2.72 21.17 2.50
N GLY A 97 1.76 20.55 3.18
CA GLY A 97 0.41 20.36 2.67
C GLY A 97 -0.13 18.98 3.03
N ASP A 98 -1.35 18.71 2.60
CA ASP A 98 -1.96 17.40 2.73
C ASP A 98 -1.72 16.64 1.43
N PHE A 99 -0.94 15.58 1.52
CA PHE A 99 -0.63 14.77 0.36
C PHE A 99 -0.99 13.33 0.66
N ARG A 100 -1.14 12.52 -0.40
CA ARG A 100 -1.61 11.16 -0.22
C ARG A 100 -0.88 10.19 -1.11
N ILE A 101 -0.88 8.93 -0.67
CA ILE A 101 -0.55 7.83 -1.56
C ILE A 101 -1.84 7.13 -1.97
N ARG A 102 -1.82 6.57 -3.16
CA ARG A 102 -2.92 5.75 -3.68
C ARG A 102 -2.38 4.37 -3.91
N VAL A 103 -3.07 3.38 -3.37
CA VAL A 103 -2.65 1.99 -3.49
C VAL A 103 -3.75 1.22 -4.20
N ASN A 104 -3.36 0.53 -5.27
CA ASN A 104 -4.25 -0.36 -6.00
C ASN A 104 -3.82 -1.79 -5.77
N MET A 105 -4.80 -2.66 -5.57
CA MET A 105 -4.56 -4.09 -5.41
C MET A 105 -5.46 -4.85 -6.37
N ASP A 106 -4.88 -5.83 -7.04
CA ASP A 106 -5.63 -6.74 -7.89
C ASP A 106 -5.16 -8.17 -7.60
N THR A 107 -6.07 -9.11 -7.76
CA THR A 107 -5.77 -10.53 -7.57
C THR A 107 -6.54 -11.32 -8.61
N ASP A 108 -6.19 -12.63 -8.72
CA ASP A 108 -6.87 -13.50 -9.68
C ASP A 108 -8.35 -13.66 -9.38
N GLN A 109 -8.76 -13.53 -8.10
CA GLN A 109 -10.13 -13.78 -7.72
C GLN A 109 -10.98 -12.51 -7.60
N LEU A 110 -10.36 -11.34 -7.66
CA LEU A 110 -11.10 -10.08 -7.64
C LEU A 110 -11.66 -9.78 -9.03
N THR A 111 -12.93 -9.38 -9.07
CA THR A 111 -13.55 -9.01 -10.34
C THR A 111 -13.14 -7.61 -10.78
N ARG A 112 -12.69 -6.78 -9.86
CA ARG A 112 -12.16 -5.46 -10.17
C ARG A 112 -11.14 -5.06 -9.10
N PRO A 113 -10.17 -4.22 -9.46
CA PRO A 113 -9.17 -3.80 -8.49
C PRO A 113 -9.78 -3.02 -7.33
N VAL A 114 -9.11 -3.12 -6.18
CA VAL A 114 -9.45 -2.37 -4.98
C VAL A 114 -8.46 -1.23 -4.84
N MET A 115 -8.93 -0.04 -4.50
CA MET A 115 -8.09 1.11 -4.30
C MET A 115 -8.33 1.70 -2.92
N GLU A 116 -7.22 2.04 -2.24
CA GLU A 116 -7.26 2.76 -0.98
C GLU A 116 -6.31 3.95 -1.05
N THR A 117 -6.65 5.00 -0.34
CA THR A 117 -5.76 6.17 -0.24
C THR A 117 -5.51 6.48 1.23
N GLU A 118 -4.33 7.04 1.51
CA GLU A 118 -4.00 7.51 2.84
C GLU A 118 -3.38 8.88 2.73
N ALA A 119 -3.95 9.85 3.44
CA ALA A 119 -3.47 11.22 3.45
C ALA A 119 -2.61 11.47 4.67
N THR A 120 -1.54 12.21 4.49
CA THR A 120 -0.65 12.60 5.57
C THR A 120 -0.41 14.11 5.49
N ASN A 121 -0.47 14.77 6.62
CA ASN A 121 -0.19 16.20 6.68
C ASN A 121 1.31 16.43 6.83
N PHE A 122 1.89 17.17 5.90
CA PHE A 122 3.28 17.61 5.96
C PHE A 122 3.29 19.08 6.37
N TYR A 123 4.07 19.41 7.39
CA TYR A 123 4.09 20.77 7.92
C TYR A 123 5.52 21.28 8.02
N THR A 124 5.64 22.62 8.06
CA THR A 124 6.94 23.25 8.32
C THR A 124 6.87 23.94 9.67
N THR A 125 7.99 23.90 10.38
CA THR A 125 8.10 24.58 11.65
C THR A 125 8.59 26.00 11.39
N PRO A 126 7.86 27.02 11.86
CA PRO A 126 8.34 28.41 11.71
C PRO A 126 9.61 28.61 12.53
N LYS A 127 10.46 29.46 12.01
CA LYS A 127 11.70 29.83 12.71
C LYS A 127 11.56 31.17 13.38
#